data_6bb6a064e50de1d6cc0ac2e7157e0760
#
_entry.id   6bb6a064e50de1d6cc0ac2e7157e0760
#
_cell.length_a   1.000
_cell.length_b   1.000
_cell.length_c   1.000
_cell.angle_alpha   90.00
_cell.angle_beta   90.00
_cell.angle_gamma   90.00
#
_symmetry.space_group_name_H-M   'P 1'
#
loop_
_entity.id
_entity.type
_entity.pdbx_description
1 polymer ?
#
loop_
_entity_poly.entity_id
_entity_poly.type
_entity_poly.pdbx_seq_one_letter_code
_entity_poly.pdbx_strand_id
1 'polypeptide(L)'
;MLIKKTRSWELPESAVTPESVFKDRRKILKGLAGGTILGAAAGPLMAGGAVAAAPENDPSSHLYPVARNPLYTAQREMTPEGIAATYNNFYEYGSHKEIYELAQQLRTRPWDVKIDGMVDKEFTIGFDDLVAQMPLEERVYRHRCVERWSMVVPWSGFPLSALVNLAKPKNDAKYIKMVTFLDKSMAPGQKEFWWPWAYTEGLTMEEAMNDLSFIATGIYGHPLPAQHGAPIRLAVPWKYGFKAVKSIVQFTFTDERPTTFWEASNANEYGFWANVNPDVRHPRWSQS
;
A
#
# COMPACT_ATOMS: atom_id res chain seq x y z
N MET A 1 -36.64 21.95 -22.49
CA MET A 1 -35.44 22.70 -22.11
C MET A 1 -35.05 22.27 -20.66
N LEU A 2 -34.03 21.45 -20.49
CA LEU A 2 -33.56 20.99 -19.18
C LEU A 2 -32.61 22.07 -18.61
N ILE A 3 -33.07 22.81 -17.60
CA ILE A 3 -32.26 23.79 -16.92
C ILE A 3 -31.40 23.03 -15.88
N LYS A 4 -30.13 22.80 -16.17
CA LYS A 4 -29.18 22.25 -15.23
C LYS A 4 -28.81 23.32 -14.21
N LYS A 5 -29.29 23.18 -12.97
CA LYS A 5 -28.92 24.06 -11.87
C LYS A 5 -27.55 23.61 -11.33
N THR A 6 -26.49 24.33 -11.67
CA THR A 6 -25.14 24.11 -11.07
C THR A 6 -25.17 24.44 -9.60
N ARG A 7 -24.69 23.53 -8.77
CA ARG A 7 -24.57 23.76 -7.32
C ARG A 7 -23.31 24.56 -7.03
N SER A 8 -23.29 25.35 -5.96
CA SER A 8 -22.20 26.29 -5.64
C SER A 8 -20.83 25.66 -5.43
N TRP A 9 -20.73 24.32 -5.36
CA TRP A 9 -19.49 23.52 -5.27
C TRP A 9 -19.15 22.73 -6.54
N GLU A 10 -19.98 22.81 -7.59
CA GLU A 10 -19.66 22.22 -8.90
C GLU A 10 -18.71 23.14 -9.64
N LEU A 11 -17.43 22.77 -9.65
CA LEU A 11 -16.46 23.36 -10.57
C LEU A 11 -16.69 22.73 -11.95
N PRO A 12 -16.72 23.52 -13.03
CA PRO A 12 -16.76 22.98 -14.39
C PRO A 12 -15.50 22.11 -14.60
N GLU A 13 -15.67 21.00 -15.30
CA GLU A 13 -14.61 19.99 -15.52
C GLU A 13 -13.33 20.61 -16.14
N SER A 14 -13.48 21.71 -16.90
CA SER A 14 -12.39 22.53 -17.43
C SER A 14 -11.60 23.32 -16.38
N ALA A 15 -12.14 23.50 -15.17
CA ALA A 15 -11.46 24.23 -14.10
C ALA A 15 -10.61 23.32 -13.20
N VAL A 16 -10.76 21.98 -13.30
CA VAL A 16 -10.08 21.02 -12.43
C VAL A 16 -8.71 20.59 -12.98
N THR A 17 -8.54 20.56 -14.31
CA THR A 17 -7.23 20.37 -14.96
C THR A 17 -7.31 20.95 -16.37
N PRO A 18 -6.56 22.01 -16.69
CA PRO A 18 -6.51 22.54 -18.04
C PRO A 18 -6.13 21.45 -19.06
N GLU A 19 -6.85 21.38 -20.18
CA GLU A 19 -6.59 20.39 -21.26
C GLU A 19 -5.14 20.44 -21.78
N SER A 20 -4.49 21.61 -21.65
CA SER A 20 -3.07 21.80 -21.96
C SER A 20 -2.16 20.95 -21.07
N VAL A 21 -2.45 20.82 -19.77
CA VAL A 21 -1.65 20.00 -18.83
C VAL A 21 -1.83 18.51 -19.13
N PHE A 22 -3.02 18.11 -19.61
CA PHE A 22 -3.26 16.72 -20.04
C PHE A 22 -2.55 16.39 -21.37
N LYS A 23 -2.49 17.36 -22.30
CA LYS A 23 -1.78 17.21 -23.59
C LYS A 23 -0.27 17.27 -23.43
N ASP A 24 0.24 18.06 -22.49
CA ASP A 24 1.69 18.16 -22.22
C ASP A 24 2.26 16.91 -21.56
N ARG A 25 1.48 16.11 -20.81
CA ARG A 25 1.90 14.77 -20.38
C ARG A 25 2.29 13.85 -21.55
N ARG A 26 1.56 13.94 -22.69
CA ARG A 26 1.91 13.21 -23.91
C ARG A 26 3.16 13.77 -24.61
N LYS A 27 3.45 15.06 -24.48
CA LYS A 27 4.67 15.69 -25.03
C LYS A 27 5.90 15.35 -24.18
N ILE A 28 5.78 15.30 -22.86
CA ILE A 28 6.86 14.87 -21.96
C ILE A 28 7.23 13.41 -22.24
N LEU A 29 6.24 12.52 -22.45
CA LEU A 29 6.49 11.14 -22.84
C LEU A 29 7.07 10.99 -24.27
N LYS A 30 6.73 11.89 -25.20
CA LYS A 30 7.29 11.91 -26.57
C LYS A 30 8.65 12.60 -26.62
N GLY A 31 8.94 13.57 -25.76
CA GLY A 31 10.24 14.22 -25.62
C GLY A 31 11.33 13.28 -25.09
N LEU A 32 10.96 12.32 -24.25
CA LEU A 32 11.87 11.25 -23.79
C LEU A 32 12.14 10.17 -24.86
N ALA A 33 11.27 10.07 -25.89
CA ALA A 33 11.42 9.10 -26.97
C ALA A 33 12.05 9.68 -28.27
N GLY A 34 12.31 11.00 -28.34
CA GLY A 34 12.69 11.70 -29.58
C GLY A 34 14.04 12.44 -29.58
N GLY A 35 14.90 12.23 -28.60
CA GLY A 35 16.25 12.83 -28.54
C GLY A 35 17.27 11.97 -29.27
N THR A 36 17.38 12.11 -30.62
CA THR A 36 18.43 11.49 -31.41
C THR A 36 19.65 12.40 -31.56
N ILE A 37 20.79 11.92 -31.09
CA ILE A 37 22.15 11.86 -31.70
C ILE A 37 22.78 13.17 -32.19
N LEU A 38 23.86 13.55 -31.52
CA LEU A 38 25.12 13.92 -32.16
C LEU A 38 26.30 13.59 -31.23
N GLY A 39 27.09 12.73 -31.68
CA GLY A 39 28.36 12.14 -31.53
C GLY A 39 29.30 12.45 -30.35
N ALA A 40 29.83 11.40 -29.87
CA ALA A 40 31.21 11.01 -29.59
C ALA A 40 31.33 10.18 -28.31
N ALA A 41 31.79 8.97 -28.50
CA ALA A 41 32.56 8.10 -27.59
C ALA A 41 32.40 8.31 -26.07
N ALA A 42 31.51 7.55 -25.45
CA ALA A 42 31.64 7.07 -24.08
C ALA A 42 30.61 5.93 -23.84
N GLY A 43 30.99 4.97 -23.04
CA GLY A 43 30.30 3.73 -22.79
C GLY A 43 28.79 3.85 -22.34
N PRO A 44 28.10 2.75 -22.09
CA PRO A 44 26.66 2.75 -21.89
C PRO A 44 26.31 3.57 -20.65
N LEU A 45 25.83 4.79 -20.85
CA LEU A 45 25.10 5.55 -19.85
C LEU A 45 23.75 4.84 -19.68
N MET A 46 23.69 3.93 -18.73
CA MET A 46 22.45 3.55 -18.09
C MET A 46 21.87 4.82 -17.47
N ALA A 47 20.93 5.45 -18.15
CA ALA A 47 20.03 6.43 -17.53
C ALA A 47 19.04 5.65 -16.66
N GLY A 48 19.54 4.99 -15.63
CA GLY A 48 18.78 4.54 -14.49
C GLY A 48 18.50 5.78 -13.66
N GLY A 49 17.31 6.38 -13.79
CA GLY A 49 16.77 7.16 -12.70
C GLY A 49 16.91 6.29 -11.45
N ALA A 50 17.46 6.85 -10.36
CA ALA A 50 17.60 6.11 -9.11
C ALA A 50 16.21 5.61 -8.70
N VAL A 51 15.92 4.36 -9.05
CA VAL A 51 14.80 3.63 -8.45
C VAL A 51 15.14 3.63 -6.99
N ALA A 52 14.20 4.04 -6.12
CA ALA A 52 14.37 3.88 -4.69
C ALA A 52 14.44 2.37 -4.42
N ALA A 53 15.65 1.85 -4.51
CA ALA A 53 15.98 0.44 -4.40
C ALA A 53 15.66 -0.05 -2.98
N ALA A 54 15.47 -1.35 -2.85
CA ALA A 54 15.54 -1.99 -1.54
C ALA A 54 16.82 -1.52 -0.81
N PRO A 55 16.77 -1.31 0.50
CA PRO A 55 17.96 -0.92 1.25
C PRO A 55 19.06 -1.96 0.99
N GLU A 56 20.20 -1.50 0.47
CA GLU A 56 21.33 -2.36 0.04
C GLU A 56 21.82 -3.35 1.11
N ASN A 57 21.43 -3.11 2.38
CA ASN A 57 21.86 -3.89 3.54
C ASN A 57 20.67 -4.35 4.42
N ASP A 58 19.48 -4.60 3.86
CA ASP A 58 18.40 -5.16 4.67
C ASP A 58 18.75 -6.59 5.11
N PRO A 59 18.71 -6.89 6.43
CA PRO A 59 19.05 -8.22 6.95
C PRO A 59 18.23 -9.36 6.34
N SER A 60 17.00 -9.08 5.89
CA SER A 60 16.12 -10.06 5.26
C SER A 60 16.40 -10.29 3.77
N SER A 61 17.37 -9.61 3.15
CA SER A 61 17.67 -9.71 1.71
C SER A 61 17.95 -11.14 1.26
N HIS A 62 18.54 -11.95 2.13
CA HIS A 62 18.85 -13.37 1.85
C HIS A 62 17.60 -14.26 1.68
N LEU A 63 16.41 -13.79 2.07
CA LEU A 63 15.14 -14.51 1.91
C LEU A 63 14.55 -14.34 0.50
N TYR A 64 15.02 -13.39 -0.29
CA TYR A 64 14.47 -13.03 -1.59
C TYR A 64 15.44 -13.31 -2.73
N PRO A 65 14.94 -13.59 -3.97
CA PRO A 65 13.51 -13.75 -4.31
C PRO A 65 12.91 -15.05 -3.77
N VAL A 66 11.62 -15.03 -3.43
CA VAL A 66 10.87 -16.24 -3.05
C VAL A 66 10.16 -16.87 -4.25
N ALA A 67 9.77 -18.14 -4.14
CA ALA A 67 9.06 -18.85 -5.20
C ALA A 67 7.70 -18.21 -5.51
N ARG A 68 7.41 -17.98 -6.81
CA ARG A 68 6.12 -17.49 -7.26
C ARG A 68 5.05 -18.56 -7.16
N ASN A 69 3.92 -18.25 -6.51
CA ASN A 69 2.75 -19.11 -6.49
C ASN A 69 1.92 -18.90 -7.78
N PRO A 70 1.81 -19.93 -8.65
CA PRO A 70 1.14 -19.80 -9.94
C PRO A 70 -0.38 -19.65 -9.85
N LEU A 71 -0.98 -19.90 -8.69
CA LEU A 71 -2.42 -19.70 -8.47
C LEU A 71 -2.81 -18.22 -8.40
N TYR A 72 -1.87 -17.35 -8.08
CA TYR A 72 -2.11 -15.90 -7.91
C TYR A 72 -1.47 -15.12 -9.04
N THR A 73 -2.22 -14.94 -10.13
CA THR A 73 -1.79 -14.20 -11.31
C THR A 73 -2.79 -13.09 -11.64
N ALA A 74 -2.32 -12.02 -12.26
CA ALA A 74 -3.18 -10.96 -12.81
C ALA A 74 -3.25 -11.09 -14.34
N GLN A 75 -4.44 -10.81 -14.92
CA GLN A 75 -4.66 -10.84 -16.36
C GLN A 75 -4.09 -9.59 -17.08
N ARG A 76 -3.09 -8.96 -16.52
CA ARG A 76 -2.43 -7.74 -17.02
C ARG A 76 -0.95 -7.84 -16.81
N GLU A 77 -0.19 -7.13 -17.63
CA GLU A 77 1.25 -6.99 -17.43
C GLU A 77 1.57 -6.36 -16.07
N MET A 78 2.67 -6.80 -15.49
CA MET A 78 3.19 -6.19 -14.27
C MET A 78 3.56 -4.73 -14.52
N THR A 79 3.22 -3.87 -13.58
CA THR A 79 3.65 -2.48 -13.60
C THR A 79 5.17 -2.44 -13.45
N PRO A 80 5.90 -1.67 -14.28
CA PRO A 80 7.33 -1.50 -14.11
C PRO A 80 7.67 -1.02 -12.69
N GLU A 81 8.70 -1.61 -12.09
CA GLU A 81 9.09 -1.33 -10.70
C GLU A 81 9.32 0.15 -10.44
N GLY A 82 10.00 0.86 -11.33
CA GLY A 82 10.25 2.30 -11.18
C GLY A 82 8.98 3.14 -11.06
N ILE A 83 7.89 2.74 -11.75
CA ILE A 83 6.58 3.40 -11.62
C ILE A 83 5.97 3.10 -10.25
N ALA A 84 6.00 1.83 -9.84
CA ALA A 84 5.46 1.42 -8.54
C ALA A 84 6.24 2.07 -7.38
N ALA A 85 7.56 2.19 -7.51
CA ALA A 85 8.44 2.73 -6.49
C ALA A 85 8.30 4.24 -6.28
N THR A 86 7.90 5.01 -7.30
CA THR A 86 7.88 6.48 -7.26
C THR A 86 6.46 7.08 -7.21
N TYR A 87 5.42 6.27 -7.27
CA TYR A 87 4.03 6.73 -7.22
C TYR A 87 3.29 6.03 -6.08
N ASN A 88 3.31 6.64 -4.89
CA ASN A 88 2.83 6.02 -3.66
C ASN A 88 1.88 6.94 -2.88
N ASN A 89 0.96 6.32 -2.12
CA ASN A 89 0.26 6.94 -1.02
C ASN A 89 0.86 6.43 0.28
N PHE A 90 1.43 7.31 1.09
CA PHE A 90 1.93 6.98 2.43
C PHE A 90 1.77 8.23 3.31
N TYR A 91 0.59 8.36 3.91
CA TYR A 91 0.14 9.58 4.57
C TYR A 91 0.98 9.96 5.78
N GLU A 92 1.64 9.00 6.38
CA GLU A 92 2.64 9.21 7.43
C GLU A 92 3.80 10.10 6.97
N TYR A 93 4.05 10.15 5.65
CA TYR A 93 5.09 10.98 5.03
C TYR A 93 4.55 12.16 4.24
N GLY A 94 3.27 12.15 3.87
CA GLY A 94 2.63 13.23 3.14
C GLY A 94 1.42 12.79 2.33
N SER A 95 0.62 13.76 1.88
CA SER A 95 -0.61 13.54 1.11
C SER A 95 -0.40 13.56 -0.42
N HIS A 96 0.83 13.79 -0.91
CA HIS A 96 1.19 13.74 -2.33
C HIS A 96 1.73 12.37 -2.74
N LYS A 97 1.99 12.16 -4.05
CA LYS A 97 2.44 10.86 -4.57
C LYS A 97 3.97 10.67 -4.55
N GLU A 98 4.72 11.75 -4.49
CA GLU A 98 6.18 11.77 -4.53
C GLU A 98 6.78 11.66 -3.12
N ILE A 99 6.15 10.85 -2.25
CA ILE A 99 6.61 10.65 -0.86
C ILE A 99 7.82 9.72 -0.76
N TYR A 100 8.21 9.07 -1.84
CA TYR A 100 9.21 8.00 -1.81
C TYR A 100 10.55 8.45 -1.23
N GLU A 101 10.99 9.69 -1.49
CA GLU A 101 12.22 10.25 -0.92
C GLU A 101 12.09 10.45 0.59
N LEU A 102 10.98 11.05 1.05
CA LEU A 102 10.72 11.27 2.48
C LEU A 102 10.59 9.95 3.24
N ALA A 103 10.00 8.93 2.61
CA ALA A 103 9.82 7.62 3.21
C ALA A 103 11.15 6.91 3.53
N GLN A 104 12.29 7.31 2.91
CA GLN A 104 13.60 6.76 3.24
C GLN A 104 14.05 7.08 4.69
N GLN A 105 13.35 7.97 5.39
CA GLN A 105 13.57 8.21 6.82
C GLN A 105 13.03 7.08 7.71
N LEU A 106 12.24 6.14 7.14
CA LEU A 106 11.67 5.00 7.86
C LEU A 106 12.79 4.06 8.34
N ARG A 107 12.91 3.92 9.63
CA ARG A 107 13.78 2.92 10.26
C ARG A 107 13.02 1.60 10.37
N THR A 108 13.46 0.61 9.63
CA THR A 108 12.82 -0.71 9.55
C THR A 108 13.45 -1.75 10.48
N ARG A 109 14.52 -1.40 11.20
CA ARG A 109 15.20 -2.27 12.19
C ARG A 109 15.72 -1.46 13.39
N PRO A 110 15.54 -1.98 14.63
CA PRO A 110 14.69 -3.12 14.95
C PRO A 110 13.22 -2.79 14.67
N TRP A 111 12.39 -3.82 14.36
CA TRP A 111 10.97 -3.66 14.16
C TRP A 111 10.21 -4.75 14.90
N ASP A 112 9.46 -4.34 15.91
CA ASP A 112 8.67 -5.23 16.73
C ASP A 112 7.21 -5.21 16.29
N VAL A 113 6.60 -6.39 16.28
CA VAL A 113 5.20 -6.61 15.96
C VAL A 113 4.49 -7.16 17.20
N LYS A 114 3.56 -6.41 17.74
CA LYS A 114 2.73 -6.83 18.87
C LYS A 114 1.52 -7.61 18.39
N ILE A 115 1.25 -8.75 19.03
CA ILE A 115 0.06 -9.58 18.85
C ILE A 115 -0.70 -9.58 20.17
N ASP A 116 -1.92 -9.06 20.19
CA ASP A 116 -2.70 -8.89 21.43
C ASP A 116 -4.21 -9.00 21.27
N GLY A 117 -4.94 -8.72 22.36
CA GLY A 117 -6.38 -8.77 22.45
C GLY A 117 -6.93 -10.19 22.71
N MET A 118 -7.93 -10.62 21.94
CA MET A 118 -8.58 -11.90 22.12
C MET A 118 -7.75 -13.06 21.55
N VAL A 119 -6.57 -13.30 22.13
CA VAL A 119 -5.63 -14.39 21.80
C VAL A 119 -5.40 -15.26 23.05
N ASP A 120 -4.86 -16.46 22.84
CA ASP A 120 -4.50 -17.34 23.98
C ASP A 120 -3.43 -16.69 24.85
N LYS A 121 -2.45 -16.07 24.22
CA LYS A 121 -1.34 -15.37 24.88
C LYS A 121 -0.88 -14.18 24.05
N GLU A 122 -0.86 -13.00 24.64
CA GLU A 122 -0.24 -11.82 24.04
C GLU A 122 1.27 -11.95 23.98
N PHE A 123 1.89 -11.48 22.89
CA PHE A 123 3.33 -11.47 22.73
C PHE A 123 3.77 -10.36 21.75
N THR A 124 5.05 -10.04 21.83
CA THR A 124 5.74 -9.21 20.85
C THR A 124 6.84 -10.05 20.20
N ILE A 125 6.98 -9.91 18.89
CA ILE A 125 7.97 -10.65 18.12
C ILE A 125 8.70 -9.68 17.18
N GLY A 126 10.02 -9.81 17.10
CA GLY A 126 10.81 -9.07 16.10
C GLY A 126 10.41 -9.49 14.67
N PHE A 127 10.45 -8.54 13.75
CA PHE A 127 10.05 -8.80 12.35
C PHE A 127 10.84 -9.97 11.72
N ASP A 128 12.15 -10.01 11.94
CA ASP A 128 13.01 -11.05 11.35
C ASP A 128 12.66 -12.45 11.92
N ASP A 129 12.37 -12.54 13.21
CA ASP A 129 11.91 -13.78 13.86
C ASP A 129 10.51 -14.19 13.42
N LEU A 130 9.63 -13.21 13.13
CA LEU A 130 8.30 -13.47 12.59
C LEU A 130 8.41 -14.07 11.19
N VAL A 131 9.16 -13.42 10.30
CA VAL A 131 9.28 -13.86 8.89
C VAL A 131 9.94 -15.22 8.78
N ALA A 132 10.92 -15.54 9.65
CA ALA A 132 11.58 -16.85 9.69
C ALA A 132 10.63 -18.02 9.97
N GLN A 133 9.45 -17.76 10.56
CA GLN A 133 8.43 -18.77 10.89
C GLN A 133 7.31 -18.85 9.83
N MET A 134 7.34 -17.99 8.80
CA MET A 134 6.23 -17.86 7.85
C MET A 134 6.52 -18.59 6.53
N PRO A 135 5.48 -19.16 5.88
CA PRO A 135 5.59 -19.79 4.56
C PRO A 135 5.66 -18.71 3.47
N LEU A 136 6.87 -18.24 3.16
CA LEU A 136 7.07 -17.19 2.17
C LEU A 136 6.79 -17.65 0.75
N GLU A 137 6.05 -16.84 0.00
CA GLU A 137 5.79 -17.04 -1.43
C GLU A 137 5.62 -15.69 -2.15
N GLU A 138 5.71 -15.66 -3.48
CA GLU A 138 5.40 -14.48 -4.29
C GLU A 138 4.00 -14.63 -4.91
N ARG A 139 3.20 -13.55 -4.84
CA ARG A 139 1.87 -13.43 -5.45
C ARG A 139 1.78 -12.19 -6.31
N VAL A 140 1.24 -12.35 -7.51
CA VAL A 140 0.99 -11.20 -8.41
C VAL A 140 -0.44 -10.72 -8.21
N TYR A 141 -0.59 -9.53 -7.64
CA TYR A 141 -1.89 -8.93 -7.38
C TYR A 141 -2.12 -7.63 -8.15
N ARG A 142 -3.36 -7.41 -8.57
CA ARG A 142 -3.79 -6.08 -8.97
C ARG A 142 -4.16 -5.28 -7.73
N HIS A 143 -3.39 -4.25 -7.44
CA HIS A 143 -3.69 -3.27 -6.40
C HIS A 143 -4.47 -2.10 -6.99
N ARG A 144 -5.70 -1.84 -6.52
CA ARG A 144 -6.55 -0.74 -6.99
C ARG A 144 -6.76 0.30 -5.91
N CYS A 145 -6.46 1.55 -6.23
CA CYS A 145 -6.77 2.69 -5.37
C CYS A 145 -8.19 3.21 -5.64
N VAL A 146 -8.84 3.76 -4.61
CA VAL A 146 -10.09 4.51 -4.74
C VAL A 146 -9.94 5.76 -5.61
N GLU A 147 -8.74 6.27 -5.78
CA GLU A 147 -8.36 7.37 -6.67
C GLU A 147 -8.28 6.97 -8.16
N ARG A 148 -8.90 5.84 -8.56
CA ARG A 148 -9.06 5.36 -9.95
C ARG A 148 -7.84 4.72 -10.62
N TRP A 149 -6.65 4.79 -10.04
CA TRP A 149 -5.47 4.13 -10.58
C TRP A 149 -5.32 2.71 -10.05
N SER A 150 -4.60 1.88 -10.78
CA SER A 150 -4.24 0.53 -10.34
C SER A 150 -2.87 0.13 -10.85
N MET A 151 -2.22 -0.75 -10.12
CA MET A 151 -0.95 -1.38 -10.47
C MET A 151 -1.07 -2.89 -10.34
N VAL A 152 -0.31 -3.62 -11.15
CA VAL A 152 -0.10 -5.06 -10.99
C VAL A 152 1.30 -5.26 -10.43
N VAL A 153 1.39 -5.78 -9.23
CA VAL A 153 2.65 -5.87 -8.47
C VAL A 153 2.88 -7.27 -7.92
N PRO A 154 4.13 -7.75 -7.98
CA PRO A 154 4.53 -9.04 -7.42
C PRO A 154 4.91 -8.85 -5.94
N TRP A 155 3.99 -9.16 -5.04
CA TRP A 155 4.25 -9.13 -3.60
C TRP A 155 4.92 -10.41 -3.15
N SER A 156 6.00 -10.31 -2.39
CA SER A 156 6.60 -11.42 -1.63
C SER A 156 6.15 -11.33 -0.18
N GLY A 157 5.86 -12.46 0.45
CA GLY A 157 5.40 -12.50 1.83
C GLY A 157 4.67 -13.80 2.15
N PHE A 158 3.62 -13.75 2.96
CA PHE A 158 2.91 -14.93 3.43
C PHE A 158 1.40 -14.70 3.60
N PRO A 159 0.56 -15.76 3.56
CA PRO A 159 -0.87 -15.65 3.82
C PRO A 159 -1.15 -15.07 5.22
N LEU A 160 -2.08 -14.12 5.33
CA LEU A 160 -2.48 -13.57 6.64
C LEU A 160 -2.97 -14.68 7.58
N SER A 161 -3.58 -15.73 7.05
CA SER A 161 -4.01 -16.90 7.84
C SER A 161 -2.85 -17.58 8.59
N ALA A 162 -1.62 -17.54 8.08
CA ALA A 162 -0.46 -18.08 8.79
C ALA A 162 -0.17 -17.28 10.08
N LEU A 163 -0.27 -15.94 10.03
CA LEU A 163 -0.14 -15.08 11.22
C LEU A 163 -1.31 -15.31 12.18
N VAL A 164 -2.54 -15.44 11.68
CA VAL A 164 -3.71 -15.75 12.52
C VAL A 164 -3.51 -17.07 13.25
N ASN A 165 -3.01 -18.10 12.57
CA ASN A 165 -2.73 -19.41 13.17
C ASN A 165 -1.62 -19.33 14.24
N LEU A 166 -0.60 -18.49 14.03
CA LEU A 166 0.45 -18.23 15.03
C LEU A 166 -0.13 -17.51 16.26
N ALA A 167 -1.01 -16.54 16.05
CA ALA A 167 -1.63 -15.73 17.10
C ALA A 167 -2.60 -16.53 17.99
N LYS A 168 -3.21 -17.60 17.47
CA LYS A 168 -4.23 -18.42 18.16
C LYS A 168 -5.35 -17.59 18.78
N PRO A 169 -6.15 -16.89 17.95
CA PRO A 169 -7.25 -16.09 18.46
C PRO A 169 -8.32 -16.95 19.15
N LYS A 170 -8.99 -16.38 20.13
CA LYS A 170 -10.17 -16.99 20.76
C LYS A 170 -11.31 -17.09 19.76
N ASN A 171 -12.19 -18.07 19.96
CA ASN A 171 -13.30 -18.38 19.04
C ASN A 171 -14.32 -17.24 18.87
N ASP A 172 -14.43 -16.34 19.81
CA ASP A 172 -15.33 -15.19 19.82
C ASP A 172 -14.70 -13.92 19.23
N ALA A 173 -13.41 -13.95 18.83
CA ALA A 173 -12.80 -12.89 18.04
C ALA A 173 -13.46 -12.80 16.65
N LYS A 174 -13.96 -11.62 16.29
CA LYS A 174 -14.66 -11.37 15.02
C LYS A 174 -13.86 -10.54 14.04
N TYR A 175 -12.88 -9.81 14.52
CA TYR A 175 -12.08 -8.87 13.73
C TYR A 175 -10.61 -8.97 14.11
N ILE A 176 -9.76 -8.64 13.13
CA ILE A 176 -8.36 -8.32 13.32
C ILE A 176 -8.14 -6.84 13.01
N LYS A 177 -7.66 -6.09 13.99
CA LYS A 177 -7.26 -4.68 13.86
C LYS A 177 -5.76 -4.61 13.64
N MET A 178 -5.32 -3.80 12.69
CA MET A 178 -3.93 -3.57 12.35
C MET A 178 -3.61 -2.09 12.53
N VAL A 179 -2.50 -1.80 13.19
CA VAL A 179 -2.09 -0.42 13.50
C VAL A 179 -0.68 -0.19 12.97
N THR A 180 -0.49 0.94 12.29
CA THR A 180 0.83 1.41 11.85
C THR A 180 1.62 2.02 13.01
N PHE A 181 2.92 2.18 12.82
CA PHE A 181 3.77 2.87 13.80
C PHE A 181 3.32 4.33 14.02
N LEU A 182 3.67 4.89 15.18
CA LEU A 182 3.49 6.30 15.50
C LEU A 182 4.82 6.87 15.99
N ASP A 183 5.53 7.57 15.11
CA ASP A 183 6.78 8.28 15.40
C ASP A 183 6.87 9.55 14.57
N LYS A 184 6.48 10.66 15.17
CA LYS A 184 6.46 11.99 14.54
C LYS A 184 7.86 12.53 14.20
N SER A 185 8.92 11.94 14.73
CA SER A 185 10.30 12.31 14.41
C SER A 185 10.76 11.69 13.09
N MET A 186 10.24 10.51 12.78
CA MET A 186 10.56 9.72 11.61
C MET A 186 9.57 9.95 10.45
N ALA A 187 8.30 10.22 10.80
CA ALA A 187 7.21 10.38 9.83
C ALA A 187 6.53 11.75 9.99
N PRO A 188 6.95 12.76 9.23
CA PRO A 188 6.50 14.15 9.40
C PRO A 188 5.00 14.35 9.16
N GLY A 189 4.36 13.55 8.31
CA GLY A 189 2.90 13.61 8.08
C GLY A 189 2.09 13.29 9.34
N GLN A 190 2.66 12.54 10.29
CA GLN A 190 1.99 12.26 11.56
C GLN A 190 1.93 13.47 12.52
N LYS A 191 2.53 14.60 12.16
CA LYS A 191 2.37 15.89 12.88
C LYS A 191 1.05 16.57 12.53
N GLU A 192 0.41 16.20 11.47
CA GLU A 192 -0.86 16.74 10.99
C GLU A 192 -1.99 16.34 11.96
N PHE A 193 -2.39 17.26 12.84
CA PHE A 193 -3.29 16.98 13.98
C PHE A 193 -4.74 16.68 13.59
N TRP A 194 -5.14 17.01 12.36
CA TRP A 194 -6.49 16.72 11.85
C TRP A 194 -6.69 15.29 11.38
N TRP A 195 -5.61 14.48 11.27
CA TRP A 195 -5.71 13.08 10.99
C TRP A 195 -5.82 12.24 12.28
N PRO A 196 -6.63 11.18 12.31
CA PRO A 196 -6.80 10.31 13.47
C PRO A 196 -5.65 9.28 13.61
N TRP A 197 -4.42 9.77 13.78
CA TRP A 197 -3.24 8.90 13.97
C TRP A 197 -3.37 8.01 15.23
N ALA A 198 -2.81 6.75 15.26
CA ALA A 198 -2.07 6.12 14.17
C ALA A 198 -3.02 5.55 13.10
N TYR A 199 -2.51 5.35 11.87
CA TYR A 199 -3.29 4.72 10.81
C TYR A 199 -3.74 3.33 11.26
N THR A 200 -5.04 3.12 11.25
CA THR A 200 -5.69 1.90 11.74
C THR A 200 -6.57 1.31 10.66
N GLU A 201 -6.46 0.00 10.47
CA GLU A 201 -7.33 -0.76 9.60
C GLU A 201 -7.82 -2.04 10.27
N GLY A 202 -8.86 -2.65 9.69
CA GLY A 202 -9.40 -3.90 10.18
C GLY A 202 -9.98 -4.77 9.08
N LEU A 203 -9.99 -6.07 9.32
CA LEU A 203 -10.68 -7.09 8.54
C LEU A 203 -11.57 -7.90 9.48
N THR A 204 -12.62 -8.54 8.95
CA THR A 204 -13.28 -9.61 9.72
C THR A 204 -12.36 -10.82 9.78
N MET A 205 -12.62 -11.75 10.70
CA MET A 205 -11.83 -12.99 10.77
C MET A 205 -11.99 -13.83 9.50
N GLU A 206 -13.19 -13.85 8.88
CA GLU A 206 -13.41 -14.53 7.60
C GLU A 206 -12.56 -13.91 6.47
N GLU A 207 -12.47 -12.58 6.44
CA GLU A 207 -11.60 -11.88 5.48
C GLU A 207 -10.11 -12.14 5.77
N ALA A 208 -9.71 -12.18 7.03
CA ALA A 208 -8.34 -12.47 7.43
C ALA A 208 -7.92 -13.91 7.08
N MET A 209 -8.84 -14.85 7.16
CA MET A 209 -8.64 -16.26 6.80
C MET A 209 -8.84 -16.54 5.30
N ASN A 210 -9.26 -15.56 4.51
CA ASN A 210 -9.42 -15.71 3.06
C ASN A 210 -8.05 -15.90 2.39
N ASP A 211 -7.97 -16.82 1.45
CA ASP A 211 -6.72 -17.15 0.74
C ASP A 211 -6.08 -15.97 0.03
N LEU A 212 -6.84 -14.94 -0.35
CA LEU A 212 -6.32 -13.74 -0.99
C LEU A 212 -5.74 -12.72 0.01
N SER A 213 -6.00 -12.87 1.32
CA SER A 213 -5.40 -12.00 2.33
C SER A 213 -3.94 -12.32 2.53
N PHE A 214 -3.09 -11.32 2.34
CA PHE A 214 -1.65 -11.51 2.28
C PHE A 214 -0.91 -10.43 3.08
N ILE A 215 0.11 -10.85 3.80
CA ILE A 215 1.07 -9.96 4.45
C ILE A 215 2.30 -9.90 3.55
N ALA A 216 2.55 -8.72 2.99
CA ALA A 216 3.71 -8.48 2.14
C ALA A 216 4.90 -7.98 2.97
N THR A 217 6.06 -8.58 2.71
CA THR A 217 7.36 -8.28 3.31
C THR A 217 8.42 -8.01 2.26
N GLY A 218 8.07 -8.18 0.98
CA GLY A 218 8.90 -7.92 -0.18
C GLY A 218 8.06 -7.59 -1.43
N ILE A 219 8.73 -7.12 -2.47
CA ILE A 219 8.15 -6.75 -3.76
C ILE A 219 9.24 -6.84 -4.84
N TYR A 220 8.90 -7.25 -6.06
CA TYR A 220 9.84 -7.41 -7.20
C TYR A 220 11.09 -8.23 -6.89
N GLY A 221 10.97 -9.22 -6.00
CA GLY A 221 12.07 -10.14 -5.67
C GLY A 221 13.09 -9.60 -4.67
N HIS A 222 12.78 -8.55 -3.92
CA HIS A 222 13.63 -7.99 -2.87
C HIS A 222 12.80 -7.58 -1.63
N PRO A 223 13.44 -7.26 -0.47
CA PRO A 223 12.77 -6.72 0.71
C PRO A 223 11.92 -5.50 0.37
N LEU A 224 10.86 -5.30 1.13
CA LEU A 224 9.92 -4.21 0.89
C LEU A 224 10.59 -2.84 1.09
N PRO A 225 10.69 -1.96 0.07
CA PRO A 225 11.19 -0.62 0.23
C PRO A 225 10.31 0.26 1.13
N ALA A 226 10.90 1.26 1.74
CA ALA A 226 10.26 2.14 2.70
C ALA A 226 8.94 2.74 2.21
N GLN A 227 8.89 3.30 0.99
CA GLN A 227 7.69 3.90 0.41
C GLN A 227 6.56 2.91 0.16
N HIS A 228 6.86 1.63 0.06
CA HIS A 228 5.86 0.57 -0.03
C HIS A 228 5.30 0.15 1.33
N GLY A 229 5.82 0.68 2.43
CA GLY A 229 5.36 0.39 3.79
C GLY A 229 6.13 -0.74 4.45
N ALA A 230 7.47 -0.72 4.30
CA ALA A 230 8.39 -1.63 4.99
C ALA A 230 8.18 -1.62 6.51
N PRO A 231 8.60 -2.67 7.21
CA PRO A 231 9.05 -3.95 6.68
C PRO A 231 7.88 -4.92 6.41
N ILE A 232 6.64 -4.57 6.85
CA ILE A 232 5.48 -5.45 6.81
C ILE A 232 4.20 -4.64 6.54
N ARG A 233 3.41 -5.11 5.57
CA ARG A 233 2.16 -4.47 5.20
C ARG A 233 1.07 -5.47 4.79
N LEU A 234 -0.18 -5.02 4.78
CA LEU A 234 -1.32 -5.77 4.24
C LEU A 234 -1.41 -5.62 2.71
N ALA A 235 -1.76 -6.71 2.02
CA ALA A 235 -2.18 -6.73 0.63
C ALA A 235 -3.48 -7.54 0.49
N VAL A 236 -4.55 -6.88 0.04
CA VAL A 236 -5.90 -7.45 -0.13
C VAL A 236 -6.46 -7.01 -1.49
N PRO A 237 -6.36 -7.84 -2.54
CA PRO A 237 -6.59 -7.39 -3.92
C PRO A 237 -8.05 -7.04 -4.24
N TRP A 238 -9.01 -7.51 -3.46
CA TRP A 238 -10.44 -7.19 -3.67
C TRP A 238 -10.90 -5.92 -2.92
N LYS A 239 -9.99 -5.29 -2.15
CA LYS A 239 -10.28 -4.04 -1.43
C LYS A 239 -9.52 -2.87 -2.04
N TYR A 240 -10.07 -1.67 -1.89
CA TYR A 240 -9.35 -0.46 -2.28
C TYR A 240 -8.06 -0.28 -1.47
N GLY A 241 -7.05 0.32 -2.10
CA GLY A 241 -5.70 0.43 -1.59
C GLY A 241 -5.55 1.08 -0.21
N PHE A 242 -6.49 1.93 0.21
CA PHE A 242 -6.45 2.51 1.55
C PHE A 242 -6.69 1.49 2.66
N LYS A 243 -7.27 0.32 2.36
CA LYS A 243 -7.40 -0.82 3.28
C LYS A 243 -6.06 -1.51 3.55
N ALA A 244 -5.11 -1.38 2.65
CA ALA A 244 -3.82 -2.06 2.69
C ALA A 244 -2.81 -1.28 3.56
N VAL A 245 -3.04 -1.30 4.89
CA VAL A 245 -2.21 -0.62 5.90
C VAL A 245 -0.74 -1.00 5.77
N LYS A 246 0.14 -0.01 5.97
CA LYS A 246 1.59 -0.06 5.80
C LYS A 246 2.31 -0.08 7.15
N SER A 247 3.52 -0.63 7.17
CA SER A 247 4.44 -0.53 8.33
C SER A 247 3.75 -0.88 9.66
N ILE A 248 3.16 -2.08 9.68
CA ILE A 248 2.33 -2.56 10.79
C ILE A 248 3.21 -2.87 12.01
N VAL A 249 2.80 -2.39 13.18
CA VAL A 249 3.45 -2.70 14.47
C VAL A 249 2.55 -3.49 15.42
N GLN A 250 1.25 -3.63 15.09
CA GLN A 250 0.33 -4.31 15.99
C GLN A 250 -0.81 -4.98 15.24
N PHE A 251 -1.13 -6.21 15.65
CA PHE A 251 -2.32 -6.95 15.29
C PHE A 251 -3.12 -7.24 16.55
N THR A 252 -4.34 -6.70 16.66
CA THR A 252 -5.23 -6.91 17.80
C THR A 252 -6.45 -7.70 17.36
N PHE A 253 -6.69 -8.82 18.01
CA PHE A 253 -7.89 -9.62 17.80
C PHE A 253 -9.00 -9.14 18.73
N THR A 254 -10.22 -8.92 18.20
CA THR A 254 -11.32 -8.30 18.95
C THR A 254 -12.68 -8.78 18.43
N ASP A 255 -13.70 -8.72 19.29
CA ASP A 255 -15.11 -8.93 18.92
C ASP A 255 -15.81 -7.62 18.50
N GLU A 256 -15.20 -6.47 18.76
CA GLU A 256 -15.68 -5.17 18.36
C GLU A 256 -15.12 -4.76 16.98
N ARG A 257 -16.00 -4.26 16.08
CA ARG A 257 -15.60 -3.76 14.78
C ARG A 257 -14.69 -2.51 14.93
N PRO A 258 -13.43 -2.56 14.50
CA PRO A 258 -12.56 -1.39 14.60
C PRO A 258 -13.04 -0.26 13.68
N THR A 259 -12.97 0.98 14.16
CA THR A 259 -13.11 2.16 13.33
C THR A 259 -11.81 2.34 12.56
N THR A 260 -11.90 2.45 11.23
CA THR A 260 -10.72 2.59 10.37
C THR A 260 -10.29 4.04 10.22
N PHE A 261 -9.04 4.29 9.82
CA PHE A 261 -8.49 5.63 9.67
C PHE A 261 -9.33 6.54 8.76
N TRP A 262 -9.70 6.05 7.57
CA TRP A 262 -10.50 6.83 6.64
C TRP A 262 -11.95 6.97 7.04
N GLU A 263 -12.53 5.95 7.68
CA GLU A 263 -13.87 6.05 8.27
C GLU A 263 -13.91 7.13 9.37
N ALA A 264 -12.91 7.17 10.25
CA ALA A 264 -12.78 8.20 11.27
C ALA A 264 -12.53 9.60 10.66
N SER A 265 -11.84 9.68 9.52
CA SER A 265 -11.57 10.94 8.84
C SER A 265 -12.78 11.49 8.09
N ASN A 266 -13.54 10.63 7.38
CA ASN A 266 -14.73 11.01 6.61
C ASN A 266 -15.64 9.79 6.34
N ALA A 267 -16.52 9.49 7.27
CA ALA A 267 -17.45 8.36 7.18
C ALA A 267 -18.48 8.48 6.04
N ASN A 268 -18.69 9.67 5.46
CA ASN A 268 -19.57 9.84 4.30
C ASN A 268 -18.96 9.36 2.98
N GLU A 269 -17.64 9.22 2.92
CA GLU A 269 -16.91 8.82 1.72
C GLU A 269 -16.24 7.46 1.85
N TYR A 270 -15.88 7.06 3.06
CA TYR A 270 -15.10 5.86 3.34
C TYR A 270 -15.77 5.00 4.40
N GLY A 271 -15.81 3.71 4.17
CA GLY A 271 -16.39 2.76 5.11
C GLY A 271 -15.43 1.60 5.40
N PHE A 272 -15.80 0.82 6.42
CA PHE A 272 -15.02 -0.33 6.88
C PHE A 272 -14.72 -1.35 5.77
N TRP A 273 -15.70 -1.70 4.94
CA TRP A 273 -15.57 -2.81 3.98
C TRP A 273 -14.59 -2.51 2.85
N ALA A 274 -14.67 -1.32 2.26
CA ALA A 274 -13.77 -0.84 1.21
C ALA A 274 -13.57 -1.81 0.02
N ASN A 275 -14.57 -2.65 -0.29
CA ASN A 275 -14.50 -3.58 -1.42
C ASN A 275 -14.49 -2.83 -2.75
N VAL A 276 -13.65 -3.27 -3.68
CA VAL A 276 -13.60 -2.70 -5.04
C VAL A 276 -14.91 -2.99 -5.76
N ASN A 277 -15.64 -1.93 -6.07
CA ASN A 277 -16.81 -1.97 -6.92
C ASN A 277 -16.79 -0.77 -7.86
N PRO A 278 -16.37 -0.92 -9.13
CA PRO A 278 -16.31 0.17 -10.10
C PRO A 278 -17.68 0.77 -10.45
N ASP A 279 -18.77 0.02 -10.29
CA ASP A 279 -20.14 0.47 -10.57
C ASP A 279 -20.68 1.40 -9.47
N VAL A 280 -20.08 1.35 -8.27
CA VAL A 280 -20.42 2.26 -7.19
C VAL A 280 -19.52 3.50 -7.26
N ARG A 281 -20.15 4.62 -7.57
CA ARG A 281 -19.47 5.91 -7.68
C ARG A 281 -18.97 6.41 -6.32
N HIS A 282 -17.73 6.91 -6.28
CA HIS A 282 -17.28 7.73 -5.15
C HIS A 282 -18.05 9.07 -5.14
N PRO A 283 -18.38 9.68 -3.98
CA PRO A 283 -19.12 10.95 -3.92
C PRO A 283 -18.54 12.08 -4.78
N ARG A 284 -17.21 12.12 -4.95
CA ARG A 284 -16.49 13.19 -5.67
C ARG A 284 -16.11 12.82 -7.12
N TRP A 285 -16.02 11.53 -7.47
CA TRP A 285 -15.60 11.08 -8.81
C TRP A 285 -16.21 9.73 -9.20
N SER A 286 -16.17 9.39 -10.51
CA SER A 286 -16.52 8.06 -11.01
C SER A 286 -15.39 7.07 -10.74
N GLN A 287 -15.74 5.80 -10.51
CA GLN A 287 -14.78 4.69 -10.35
C GLN A 287 -14.48 3.96 -11.67
N SER A 288 -15.21 4.29 -12.76
CA SER A 288 -15.03 3.70 -14.09
C SER A 288 -13.73 4.12 -14.77
#